data_b98c9943b88d592de44d541789cf65ee
#
_entry.id   b98c9943b88d592de44d541789cf65ee
#
_cell.length_a   1.000
_cell.length_b   1.000
_cell.length_c   1.000
_cell.angle_alpha   90.00
_cell.angle_beta   90.00
_cell.angle_gamma   90.00
#
_symmetry.space_group_name_H-M   'P 1'
#
loop_
_entity.id
_entity.type
_entity.pdbx_description
1 polymer ?
#
loop_
_entity_poly.entity_id
_entity_poly.type
_entity_poly.pdbx_seq_one_letter_code
_entity_poly.pdbx_strand_id
1 'polypeptide(L)'
;NVYNLQWYRQYPRSKPEFLLYITPEGSIFKATPPPPRLTVSIDKVEKRVDLKISYAVVTDSALYYCALTTAGSGTEIIFGKGTRLIIESREKHEPSYYTSR
;
A
#
# COMPACT_ATOMS: atom_id res chain seq x y z
N ASN A 1 8.67 16.12 -8.34
CA ASN A 1 8.98 14.78 -8.84
C ASN A 1 8.86 13.75 -7.74
N VAL A 2 8.24 12.64 -8.08
CA VAL A 2 8.04 11.54 -7.14
C VAL A 2 9.33 10.76 -6.99
N TYR A 3 9.76 10.56 -5.74
CA TYR A 3 10.88 9.71 -5.43
C TYR A 3 10.43 8.27 -5.26
N ASN A 4 9.42 8.04 -4.41
CA ASN A 4 8.79 6.73 -4.32
C ASN A 4 7.38 6.87 -3.78
N LEU A 5 6.63 5.76 -3.88
CA LEU A 5 5.27 5.66 -3.37
C LEU A 5 5.25 4.49 -2.39
N GLN A 6 4.79 4.76 -1.18
CA GLN A 6 4.84 3.81 -0.09
C GLN A 6 3.44 3.38 0.29
N TRP A 7 3.31 2.13 0.72
CA TRP A 7 2.05 1.63 1.25
C TRP A 7 2.24 1.27 2.71
N TYR A 8 1.27 1.68 3.52
CA TYR A 8 1.24 1.44 4.96
C TYR A 8 -0.04 0.74 5.34
N ARG A 9 0.03 0.01 6.44
CA ARG A 9 -1.13 -0.64 7.02
C ARG A 9 -1.21 -0.23 8.48
N GLN A 10 -2.43 0.04 8.96
CA GLN A 10 -2.61 0.41 10.36
C GLN A 10 -3.77 -0.38 10.94
N TYR A 11 -3.45 -1.23 11.89
CA TYR A 11 -4.45 -1.95 12.65
C TYR A 11 -5.09 -1.01 13.67
N PRO A 12 -6.32 -1.32 14.13
CA PRO A 12 -6.95 -0.49 15.15
C PRO A 12 -6.05 -0.34 16.37
N ARG A 13 -5.93 0.89 16.87
CA ARG A 13 -5.15 1.21 18.06
C ARG A 13 -3.68 0.89 17.96
N SER A 14 -3.17 0.80 16.77
CA SER A 14 -1.76 0.49 16.53
C SER A 14 -1.13 1.59 15.71
N LYS A 15 0.20 1.59 15.69
CA LYS A 15 0.93 2.51 14.85
C LYS A 15 0.90 2.05 13.41
N PRO A 16 1.03 2.97 12.45
CA PRO A 16 1.16 2.58 11.06
C PRO A 16 2.38 1.69 10.85
N GLU A 17 2.23 0.74 9.96
CA GLU A 17 3.25 -0.25 9.65
C GLU A 17 3.61 -0.11 8.18
N PHE A 18 4.91 0.05 7.90
CA PHE A 18 5.39 0.13 6.53
C PHE A 18 5.28 -1.25 5.87
N LEU A 19 4.74 -1.29 4.65
CA LEU A 19 4.61 -2.55 3.92
C LEU A 19 5.63 -2.65 2.80
N LEU A 20 5.67 -1.65 1.94
CA LEU A 20 6.54 -1.67 0.78
C LEU A 20 6.55 -0.29 0.13
N TYR A 21 7.49 -0.09 -0.81
CA TYR A 21 7.41 1.07 -1.69
C TYR A 21 7.71 0.65 -3.11
N ILE A 22 7.29 1.48 -4.05
CA ILE A 22 7.59 1.30 -5.47
C ILE A 22 8.07 2.64 -6.01
N THR A 23 9.07 2.58 -6.88
CA THR A 23 9.56 3.79 -7.55
C THR A 23 8.85 3.97 -8.88
N PRO A 24 8.89 5.18 -9.46
CA PRO A 24 8.30 5.39 -10.78
C PRO A 24 8.87 4.47 -11.86
N GLU A 25 10.10 3.98 -11.67
CA GLU A 25 10.72 3.04 -12.61
C GLU A 25 10.24 1.60 -12.40
N GLY A 26 9.48 1.36 -11.33
CA GLY A 26 8.96 0.02 -11.07
C GLY A 26 9.76 -0.81 -10.09
N SER A 27 10.79 -0.24 -9.48
CA SER A 27 11.56 -0.96 -8.47
C SER A 27 10.76 -1.06 -7.19
N ILE A 28 10.76 -2.24 -6.58
CA ILE A 28 9.95 -2.52 -5.40
C ILE A 28 10.85 -2.93 -4.24
N PHE A 29 10.59 -2.35 -3.07
CA PHE A 29 11.27 -2.70 -1.83
C PHE A 29 10.21 -3.07 -0.80
N LYS A 30 10.34 -4.24 -0.18
CA LYS A 30 9.36 -4.72 0.79
C LYS A 30 9.96 -4.74 2.18
N ALA A 31 9.10 -4.61 3.17
CA ALA A 31 9.50 -4.71 4.57
C ALA A 31 10.05 -6.11 4.86
N THR A 32 10.79 -6.22 5.95
CA THR A 32 11.39 -7.49 6.37
C THR A 32 10.78 -7.89 7.71
N PRO A 33 10.11 -9.04 7.78
CA PRO A 33 9.82 -9.98 6.69
C PRO A 33 8.80 -9.40 5.73
N PRO A 34 8.80 -9.82 4.46
CA PRO A 34 7.86 -9.26 3.50
C PRO A 34 6.43 -9.64 3.84
N PRO A 35 5.50 -8.68 3.74
CA PRO A 35 4.09 -8.99 3.99
C PRO A 35 3.60 -9.97 2.93
N PRO A 36 2.82 -10.97 3.34
CA PRO A 36 2.36 -11.99 2.40
C PRO A 36 1.21 -11.50 1.53
N ARG A 37 1.11 -12.06 0.36
CA ARG A 37 -0.02 -11.90 -0.54
C ARG A 37 -0.27 -10.46 -1.02
N LEU A 38 0.75 -9.62 -0.93
CA LEU A 38 0.66 -8.24 -1.41
C LEU A 38 1.48 -8.05 -2.67
N THR A 39 0.89 -7.41 -3.66
CA THR A 39 1.62 -6.98 -4.84
C THR A 39 1.28 -5.52 -5.11
N VAL A 40 2.22 -4.81 -5.71
CA VAL A 40 2.05 -3.40 -6.00
C VAL A 40 2.39 -3.16 -7.46
N SER A 41 1.68 -2.24 -8.09
CA SER A 41 1.97 -1.84 -9.44
C SER A 41 1.70 -0.36 -9.60
N ILE A 42 2.31 0.23 -10.62
CA ILE A 42 2.14 1.64 -10.91
C ILE A 42 1.65 1.79 -12.34
N ASP A 43 0.69 2.68 -12.53
CA ASP A 43 0.16 3.00 -13.86
C ASP A 43 0.48 4.46 -14.12
N LYS A 44 1.48 4.70 -14.96
CA LYS A 44 1.95 6.06 -15.21
C LYS A 44 0.95 6.85 -16.05
N VAL A 45 0.18 6.18 -16.88
CA VAL A 45 -0.79 6.87 -17.71
C VAL A 45 -1.93 7.40 -16.85
N GLU A 46 -2.44 6.55 -15.95
CA GLU A 46 -3.52 6.95 -15.07
C GLU A 46 -3.02 7.65 -13.81
N LYS A 47 -1.72 7.68 -13.61
CA LYS A 47 -1.09 8.30 -12.44
C LYS A 47 -1.65 7.75 -11.15
N ARG A 48 -1.63 6.44 -11.04
CA ARG A 48 -2.12 5.77 -9.82
C ARG A 48 -1.16 4.65 -9.44
N VAL A 49 -1.21 4.29 -8.18
CA VAL A 49 -0.50 3.13 -7.66
C VAL A 49 -1.52 2.20 -7.04
N ASP A 50 -1.41 0.91 -7.37
CA ASP A 50 -2.35 -0.10 -6.93
C ASP A 50 -1.68 -1.09 -6.00
N LEU A 51 -2.34 -1.38 -4.88
CA LEU A 51 -1.95 -2.44 -3.97
C LEU A 51 -2.99 -3.55 -4.07
N LYS A 52 -2.52 -4.75 -4.36
CA LYS A 52 -3.40 -5.90 -4.49
C LYS A 52 -3.15 -6.85 -3.33
N ILE A 53 -4.23 -7.25 -2.67
CA ILE A 53 -4.18 -8.27 -1.62
C ILE A 53 -4.86 -9.51 -2.16
N SER A 54 -4.10 -10.61 -2.28
CA SER A 54 -4.62 -11.87 -2.82
C SER A 54 -5.16 -12.71 -1.69
N TYR A 55 -6.39 -13.23 -1.86
CA TYR A 55 -7.01 -14.15 -0.90
C TYR A 55 -6.96 -13.61 0.52
N ALA A 56 -7.52 -12.41 0.70
CA ALA A 56 -7.47 -11.72 1.98
C ALA A 56 -8.08 -12.58 3.10
N VAL A 57 -7.49 -12.47 4.28
CA VAL A 57 -7.94 -13.18 5.48
C VAL A 57 -8.28 -12.16 6.56
N VAL A 58 -8.92 -12.63 7.62
CA VAL A 58 -9.41 -11.75 8.68
C VAL A 58 -8.31 -10.85 9.22
N THR A 59 -7.10 -11.38 9.38
CA THR A 59 -5.99 -10.59 9.92
C THR A 59 -5.47 -9.54 8.95
N ASP A 60 -5.96 -9.50 7.71
CA ASP A 60 -5.62 -8.42 6.80
C ASP A 60 -6.52 -7.20 7.01
N SER A 61 -7.52 -7.30 7.87
CA SER A 61 -8.43 -6.19 8.14
C SER A 61 -7.69 -5.05 8.80
N ALA A 62 -7.67 -3.90 8.15
CA ALA A 62 -6.89 -2.75 8.61
C ALA A 62 -7.19 -1.55 7.73
N LEU A 63 -6.58 -0.43 8.08
CA LEU A 63 -6.58 0.75 7.22
C LEU A 63 -5.32 0.69 6.36
N TYR A 64 -5.50 0.77 5.04
CA TYR A 64 -4.38 0.78 4.10
C TYR A 64 -4.30 2.14 3.45
N TYR A 65 -3.10 2.70 3.39
CA TYR A 65 -2.96 4.00 2.74
C TYR A 65 -1.59 4.15 2.11
N CYS A 66 -1.55 5.02 1.13
CA CYS A 66 -0.38 5.29 0.33
C CYS A 66 0.23 6.61 0.78
N ALA A 67 1.54 6.70 0.70
CA ALA A 67 2.26 7.94 0.94
C ALA A 67 3.17 8.20 -0.24
N LEU A 68 3.36 9.46 -0.53
CA LEU A 68 4.17 9.90 -1.66
C LEU A 68 5.35 10.68 -1.10
N THR A 69 6.56 10.29 -1.50
CA THR A 69 7.77 11.02 -1.15
C THR A 69 8.28 11.74 -2.39
N THR A 70 8.57 13.01 -2.27
CA THR A 70 9.08 13.80 -3.38
C THR A 70 10.56 13.99 -3.23
N ALA A 71 11.23 14.20 -4.38
CA ALA A 71 12.65 14.55 -4.41
C ALA A 71 12.77 16.04 -4.70
N GLY A 72 13.90 16.61 -4.33
CA GLY A 72 14.13 18.01 -4.60
C GLY A 72 14.94 18.64 -3.49
N SER A 73 14.79 19.96 -3.32
CA SER A 73 15.55 20.69 -2.33
C SER A 73 15.16 20.30 -0.91
N GLY A 74 14.01 19.70 -0.73
CA GLY A 74 13.59 19.16 0.55
C GLY A 74 12.73 17.96 0.31
N THR A 75 12.93 16.92 1.10
CA THR A 75 12.11 15.73 0.99
C THR A 75 10.78 15.97 1.71
N GLU A 76 9.70 15.68 1.03
CA GLU A 76 8.38 15.89 1.57
C GLU A 76 7.59 14.60 1.45
N ILE A 77 6.83 14.26 2.50
CA ILE A 77 5.99 13.06 2.51
C ILE A 77 4.55 13.50 2.57
N ILE A 78 3.77 13.03 1.60
CA ILE A 78 2.35 13.35 1.52
C ILE A 78 1.56 12.06 1.64
N PHE A 79 0.68 12.00 2.64
CA PHE A 79 -0.11 10.80 2.91
C PHE A 79 -1.48 10.90 2.26
N GLY A 80 -1.93 9.77 1.72
CA GLY A 80 -3.30 9.65 1.25
C GLY A 80 -4.25 9.37 2.41
N LYS A 81 -5.55 9.39 2.10
CA LYS A 81 -6.59 9.22 3.12
C LYS A 81 -6.69 7.78 3.62
N GLY A 82 -6.43 6.84 2.74
CA GLY A 82 -6.52 5.45 3.11
C GLY A 82 -7.89 4.84 2.84
N THR A 83 -7.89 3.53 2.83
CA THR A 83 -9.09 2.72 2.62
C THR A 83 -9.13 1.68 3.72
N ARG A 84 -10.28 1.59 4.39
CA ARG A 84 -10.47 0.60 5.43
C ARG A 84 -10.93 -0.71 4.83
N LEU A 85 -10.21 -1.77 5.16
CA LEU A 85 -10.56 -3.12 4.74
C LEU A 85 -11.10 -3.90 5.92
N ILE A 86 -12.24 -4.55 5.73
CA ILE A 86 -12.82 -5.41 6.75
C ILE A 86 -13.09 -6.75 6.09
N ILE A 87 -12.43 -7.79 6.59
CA ILE A 87 -12.61 -9.14 6.06
C ILE A 87 -13.31 -9.97 7.12
N GLU A 88 -14.45 -10.52 6.76
CA GLU A 88 -15.18 -11.41 7.66
C GLU A 88 -14.66 -12.82 7.48
N SER A 89 -14.75 -13.58 8.55
CA SER A 89 -14.16 -14.90 8.57
C SER A 89 -14.91 -15.88 7.69
N ARG A 90 -14.32 -17.03 7.53
CA ARG A 90 -14.87 -18.27 7.03
C ARG A 90 -14.56 -18.66 5.63
N GLU A 91 -14.35 -17.75 4.71
CA GLU A 91 -14.14 -18.12 3.33
C GLU A 91 -12.94 -17.41 2.76
N LYS A 92 -12.35 -18.03 1.75
CA LYS A 92 -11.35 -17.34 0.98
C LYS A 92 -12.04 -16.30 0.11
N HIS A 93 -11.46 -15.13 0.06
CA HIS A 93 -11.99 -14.03 -0.74
C HIS A 93 -11.20 -13.88 -2.01
N GLU A 94 -11.86 -13.40 -3.05
CA GLU A 94 -11.17 -13.07 -4.27
C GLU A 94 -10.21 -11.92 -4.02
N PRO A 95 -9.18 -11.78 -4.88
CA PRO A 95 -8.23 -10.69 -4.70
C PRO A 95 -8.90 -9.34 -4.62
N SER A 96 -8.41 -8.51 -3.72
CA SER A 96 -8.91 -7.16 -3.51
C SER A 96 -7.86 -6.16 -3.96
N TYR A 97 -8.32 -5.03 -4.53
CA TYR A 97 -7.42 -4.02 -5.04
C TYR A 97 -7.69 -2.69 -4.36
N TYR A 98 -6.62 -2.00 -4.02
CA TYR A 98 -6.69 -0.66 -3.45
C TYR A 98 -5.88 0.26 -4.33
N THR A 99 -6.49 1.38 -4.71
CA THR A 99 -5.91 2.30 -5.67
C THR A 99 -5.77 3.67 -5.03
N SER A 100 -4.65 4.32 -5.29
CA SER A 100 -4.40 5.69 -4.85
C SER A 100 -3.94 6.50 -6.05
N ARG A 101 -4.47 7.70 -6.18
CA ARG A 101 -4.12 8.60 -7.26
C ARG A 101 -3.48 9.87 -6.76
#